data_b0b87c3271d94a86383b928b84e76ea5
#
_entry.id   b0b87c3271d94a86383b928b84e76ea5
#
_cell.length_a   1.000
_cell.length_b   1.000
_cell.length_c   1.000
_cell.angle_alpha   90.00
_cell.angle_beta   90.00
_cell.angle_gamma   90.00
#
_symmetry.space_group_name_H-M   'P 1'
#
loop_
_entity.id
_entity.type
_entity.pdbx_description
1 polymer ?
#
loop_
_entity_poly.entity_id
_entity_poly.type
_entity_poly.pdbx_seq_one_letter_code
_entity_poly.pdbx_strand_id
1 'polypeptide(L)'
;LYERGVCYDSLGLRALARNDFSQALAIRPDMPEVFNYLGIYLTQAGNFDAAYEAFDSVLELDPTYNYAHLNRGIALYYGGRAKLAQDDLLAFYQDDPNDPFRSLWLYLAEQKLDEKQAKEALKQRFEKSDKEQWGWNIVEFYLGNISEATLMERLKADATDNTSLAEHLSETNFYLGKYYLSLGDLDNATALFKLAVANNVHNFVEHRYALLELSLLGQDQDDLAESDQQ
;
A
#
# COMPACT_ATOMS: atom_id res chain seq x y z
N LEU A 1 1.49 -23.43 -13.19
CA LEU A 1 2.37 -22.72 -12.24
C LEU A 1 1.80 -21.35 -11.88
N TYR A 2 1.58 -20.47 -12.86
CA TYR A 2 1.10 -19.10 -12.59
C TYR A 2 -0.17 -19.08 -11.72
N GLU A 3 -1.25 -19.72 -12.17
CA GLU A 3 -2.53 -19.77 -11.44
C GLU A 3 -2.38 -20.36 -10.02
N ARG A 4 -1.51 -21.37 -9.88
CA ARG A 4 -1.23 -21.96 -8.57
C ARG A 4 -0.45 -20.98 -7.67
N GLY A 5 0.49 -20.25 -8.26
CA GLY A 5 1.19 -19.17 -7.57
C GLY A 5 0.26 -18.08 -7.06
N VAL A 6 -0.72 -17.66 -7.87
CA VAL A 6 -1.77 -16.70 -7.48
C VAL A 6 -2.61 -17.23 -6.32
N CYS A 7 -3.01 -18.52 -6.37
CA CYS A 7 -3.73 -19.16 -5.25
C CYS A 7 -2.88 -19.19 -3.96
N TYR A 8 -1.59 -19.51 -4.07
CA TYR A 8 -0.70 -19.47 -2.90
C TYR A 8 -0.55 -18.06 -2.33
N ASP A 9 -0.44 -17.06 -3.20
CA ASP A 9 -0.35 -15.67 -2.77
C ASP A 9 -1.59 -15.22 -2.00
N SER A 10 -2.79 -15.52 -2.52
CA SER A 10 -4.07 -15.18 -1.85
C SER A 10 -4.25 -15.88 -0.51
N LEU A 11 -3.60 -17.02 -0.30
CA LEU A 11 -3.56 -17.75 0.98
C LEU A 11 -2.43 -17.28 1.91
N GLY A 12 -1.63 -16.28 1.53
CA GLY A 12 -0.47 -15.81 2.29
C GLY A 12 0.74 -16.75 2.23
N LEU A 13 0.72 -17.78 1.39
CA LEU A 13 1.79 -18.78 1.22
C LEU A 13 2.89 -18.28 0.27
N ARG A 14 3.50 -17.14 0.61
CA ARG A 14 4.40 -16.37 -0.25
C ARG A 14 5.60 -17.15 -0.79
N ALA A 15 6.22 -18.02 0.04
CA ALA A 15 7.36 -18.82 -0.40
C ALA A 15 6.98 -19.79 -1.53
N LEU A 16 5.81 -20.40 -1.45
CA LEU A 16 5.28 -21.29 -2.49
C LEU A 16 4.89 -20.52 -3.74
N ALA A 17 4.21 -19.37 -3.57
CA ALA A 17 3.86 -18.49 -4.68
C ALA A 17 5.11 -18.03 -5.45
N ARG A 18 6.12 -17.53 -4.75
CA ARG A 18 7.38 -17.06 -5.33
C ARG A 18 8.11 -18.15 -6.10
N ASN A 19 8.13 -19.39 -5.57
CA ASN A 19 8.73 -20.52 -6.27
C ASN A 19 7.99 -20.85 -7.58
N ASP A 20 6.66 -20.84 -7.55
CA ASP A 20 5.85 -21.10 -8.75
C ASP A 20 6.01 -19.99 -9.80
N PHE A 21 6.06 -18.74 -9.39
CA PHE A 21 6.30 -17.60 -10.29
C PHE A 21 7.70 -17.67 -10.93
N SER A 22 8.72 -18.01 -10.16
CA SER A 22 10.08 -18.18 -10.71
C SER A 22 10.16 -19.31 -11.73
N GLN A 23 9.48 -20.42 -11.47
CA GLN A 23 9.39 -21.54 -12.42
C GLN A 23 8.56 -21.18 -13.67
N ALA A 24 7.51 -20.36 -13.51
CA ALA A 24 6.71 -19.89 -14.64
C ALA A 24 7.55 -19.05 -15.60
N LEU A 25 8.38 -18.10 -15.10
CA LEU A 25 9.30 -17.32 -15.92
C LEU A 25 10.39 -18.15 -16.57
N ALA A 26 10.87 -19.21 -15.93
CA ALA A 26 11.85 -20.12 -16.54
C ALA A 26 11.28 -20.83 -17.78
N ILE A 27 9.97 -21.04 -17.84
CA ILE A 27 9.27 -21.66 -18.98
C ILE A 27 8.84 -20.59 -20.01
N ARG A 28 8.31 -19.46 -19.53
CA ARG A 28 7.84 -18.35 -20.34
C ARG A 28 8.33 -17.02 -19.74
N PRO A 29 9.38 -16.43 -20.29
CA PRO A 29 10.04 -15.25 -19.71
C PRO A 29 9.31 -13.92 -19.97
N ASP A 30 8.24 -13.91 -20.74
CA ASP A 30 7.47 -12.74 -21.20
C ASP A 30 6.10 -12.65 -20.47
N MET A 31 6.09 -12.77 -19.15
CA MET A 31 4.86 -12.73 -18.32
C MET A 31 4.84 -11.48 -17.43
N PRO A 32 4.21 -10.35 -17.86
CA PRO A 32 4.19 -9.13 -17.08
C PRO A 32 3.53 -9.33 -15.69
N GLU A 33 2.49 -10.16 -15.59
CA GLU A 33 1.82 -10.44 -14.34
C GLU A 33 2.78 -11.08 -13.30
N VAL A 34 3.67 -11.94 -13.76
CA VAL A 34 4.64 -12.62 -12.88
C VAL A 34 5.71 -11.63 -12.42
N PHE A 35 6.23 -10.79 -13.30
CA PHE A 35 7.14 -9.71 -12.91
C PHE A 35 6.51 -8.76 -11.89
N ASN A 36 5.20 -8.46 -12.04
CA ASN A 36 4.47 -7.64 -11.08
C ASN A 36 4.46 -8.28 -9.68
N TYR A 37 4.16 -9.58 -9.55
CA TYR A 37 4.22 -10.27 -8.26
C TYR A 37 5.63 -10.30 -7.68
N LEU A 38 6.65 -10.57 -8.48
CA LEU A 38 8.04 -10.57 -8.03
C LEU A 38 8.48 -9.18 -7.55
N GLY A 39 8.09 -8.12 -8.26
CA GLY A 39 8.32 -6.74 -7.84
C GLY A 39 7.69 -6.42 -6.49
N ILE A 40 6.45 -6.87 -6.25
CA ILE A 40 5.77 -6.72 -4.95
C ILE A 40 6.56 -7.44 -3.84
N TYR A 41 7.02 -8.67 -4.06
CA TYR A 41 7.79 -9.41 -3.07
C TYR A 41 9.17 -8.78 -2.79
N LEU A 42 9.82 -8.24 -3.81
CA LEU A 42 11.07 -7.52 -3.69
C LEU A 42 10.89 -6.23 -2.86
N THR A 43 9.79 -5.50 -3.11
CA THR A 43 9.42 -4.32 -2.33
C THR A 43 9.23 -4.68 -0.85
N GLN A 44 8.48 -5.74 -0.57
CA GLN A 44 8.23 -6.21 0.80
C GLN A 44 9.50 -6.72 1.51
N ALA A 45 10.51 -7.14 0.75
CA ALA A 45 11.81 -7.55 1.27
C ALA A 45 12.80 -6.37 1.40
N GLY A 46 12.38 -5.13 1.09
CA GLY A 46 13.26 -3.96 1.12
C GLY A 46 14.26 -3.89 -0.03
N ASN A 47 14.16 -4.78 -1.02
CA ASN A 47 15.04 -4.78 -2.21
C ASN A 47 14.45 -3.90 -3.32
N PHE A 48 14.49 -2.59 -3.08
CA PHE A 48 13.78 -1.61 -3.90
C PHE A 48 14.35 -1.50 -5.32
N ASP A 49 15.67 -1.55 -5.51
CA ASP A 49 16.27 -1.42 -6.84
C ASP A 49 15.84 -2.60 -7.74
N ALA A 50 15.89 -3.82 -7.25
CA ALA A 50 15.40 -4.99 -8.00
C ALA A 50 13.88 -4.95 -8.21
N ALA A 51 13.12 -4.35 -7.28
CA ALA A 51 11.69 -4.14 -7.48
C ALA A 51 11.40 -3.18 -8.63
N TYR A 52 12.17 -2.08 -8.76
CA TYR A 52 12.03 -1.15 -9.89
C TYR A 52 12.28 -1.84 -11.22
N GLU A 53 13.36 -2.64 -11.34
CA GLU A 53 13.67 -3.40 -12.55
C GLU A 53 12.55 -4.40 -12.91
N ALA A 54 11.94 -5.04 -11.90
CA ALA A 54 10.83 -5.95 -12.14
C ALA A 54 9.59 -5.21 -12.68
N PHE A 55 9.24 -4.05 -12.10
CA PHE A 55 8.12 -3.25 -12.59
C PHE A 55 8.40 -2.56 -13.93
N ASP A 56 9.65 -2.18 -14.21
CA ASP A 56 10.05 -1.70 -15.53
C ASP A 56 9.83 -2.80 -16.59
N SER A 57 10.18 -4.05 -16.26
CA SER A 57 9.90 -5.20 -17.14
C SER A 57 8.40 -5.40 -17.39
N VAL A 58 7.54 -5.13 -16.38
CA VAL A 58 6.08 -5.16 -16.58
C VAL A 58 5.67 -4.15 -17.65
N LEU A 59 6.10 -2.89 -17.51
CA LEU A 59 5.70 -1.79 -18.40
C LEU A 59 6.33 -1.90 -19.80
N GLU A 60 7.50 -2.55 -19.93
CA GLU A 60 8.10 -2.87 -21.22
C GLU A 60 7.31 -3.95 -21.97
N LEU A 61 6.82 -4.97 -21.25
CA LEU A 61 6.03 -6.07 -21.82
C LEU A 61 4.57 -5.67 -22.07
N ASP A 62 3.99 -4.90 -21.17
CA ASP A 62 2.61 -4.38 -21.25
C ASP A 62 2.54 -2.93 -20.73
N PRO A 63 2.68 -1.93 -21.61
CA PRO A 63 2.56 -0.51 -21.24
C PRO A 63 1.17 -0.12 -20.69
N THR A 64 0.17 -0.97 -20.83
CA THR A 64 -1.20 -0.72 -20.37
C THR A 64 -1.49 -1.33 -19.00
N TYR A 65 -0.50 -1.96 -18.38
CA TYR A 65 -0.63 -2.59 -17.07
C TYR A 65 -0.67 -1.54 -15.94
N ASN A 66 -1.83 -0.94 -15.70
CA ASN A 66 -1.98 0.19 -14.77
C ASN A 66 -1.50 -0.10 -13.35
N TYR A 67 -1.68 -1.32 -12.84
CA TYR A 67 -1.20 -1.71 -11.50
C TYR A 67 0.33 -1.71 -11.37
N ALA A 68 1.09 -1.73 -12.46
CA ALA A 68 2.55 -1.55 -12.40
C ALA A 68 2.91 -0.15 -11.90
N HIS A 69 2.16 0.88 -12.29
CA HIS A 69 2.34 2.23 -11.77
C HIS A 69 2.04 2.33 -10.27
N LEU A 70 0.97 1.69 -9.78
CA LEU A 70 0.73 1.60 -8.34
C LEU A 70 1.91 0.94 -7.62
N ASN A 71 2.27 -0.25 -8.04
CA ASN A 71 3.25 -1.08 -7.33
C ASN A 71 4.67 -0.50 -7.40
N ARG A 72 5.08 0.06 -8.56
CA ARG A 72 6.36 0.78 -8.68
C ARG A 72 6.34 2.08 -7.88
N GLY A 73 5.25 2.82 -7.91
CA GLY A 73 5.05 4.03 -7.11
C GLY A 73 5.18 3.74 -5.61
N ILE A 74 4.61 2.66 -5.10
CA ILE A 74 4.77 2.23 -3.71
C ILE A 74 6.22 1.81 -3.43
N ALA A 75 6.87 1.05 -4.32
CA ALA A 75 8.28 0.69 -4.16
C ALA A 75 9.19 1.94 -4.11
N LEU A 76 8.94 2.92 -4.96
CA LEU A 76 9.64 4.21 -4.97
C LEU A 76 9.39 5.02 -3.70
N TYR A 77 8.16 5.00 -3.18
CA TYR A 77 7.80 5.64 -1.92
C TYR A 77 8.62 5.08 -0.75
N TYR A 78 8.67 3.76 -0.58
CA TYR A 78 9.46 3.11 0.47
C TYR A 78 10.97 3.19 0.22
N GLY A 79 11.41 3.21 -1.02
CA GLY A 79 12.80 3.40 -1.41
C GLY A 79 13.31 4.85 -1.32
N GLY A 80 12.51 5.78 -0.75
CA GLY A 80 12.92 7.17 -0.54
C GLY A 80 12.93 8.04 -1.79
N ARG A 81 12.35 7.58 -2.90
CA ARG A 81 12.29 8.30 -4.19
C ARG A 81 10.93 9.00 -4.38
N ALA A 82 10.55 9.85 -3.40
CA ALA A 82 9.21 10.43 -3.29
C ALA A 82 8.71 11.14 -4.56
N LYS A 83 9.59 11.85 -5.29
CA LYS A 83 9.19 12.53 -6.54
C LYS A 83 8.81 11.55 -7.64
N LEU A 84 9.57 10.49 -7.84
CA LEU A 84 9.26 9.45 -8.81
C LEU A 84 8.01 8.65 -8.39
N ALA A 85 7.85 8.41 -7.08
CA ALA A 85 6.64 7.81 -6.54
C ALA A 85 5.39 8.65 -6.86
N GLN A 86 5.47 9.97 -6.68
CA GLN A 86 4.39 10.89 -7.03
C GLN A 86 4.01 10.76 -8.52
N ASP A 87 4.99 10.70 -9.41
CA ASP A 87 4.74 10.65 -10.85
C ASP A 87 3.99 9.35 -11.25
N ASP A 88 4.41 8.19 -10.74
CA ASP A 88 3.73 6.92 -10.97
C ASP A 88 2.34 6.87 -10.33
N LEU A 89 2.22 7.30 -9.08
CA LEU A 89 0.94 7.28 -8.36
C LEU A 89 -0.06 8.30 -8.93
N LEU A 90 0.42 9.40 -9.51
CA LEU A 90 -0.42 10.34 -10.25
C LEU A 90 -0.97 9.70 -11.53
N ALA A 91 -0.14 8.99 -12.29
CA ALA A 91 -0.60 8.26 -13.48
C ALA A 91 -1.67 7.23 -13.11
N PHE A 92 -1.48 6.49 -12.03
CA PHE A 92 -2.45 5.52 -11.53
C PHE A 92 -3.76 6.19 -11.05
N TYR A 93 -3.66 7.32 -10.34
CA TYR A 93 -4.83 8.10 -9.91
C TYR A 93 -5.64 8.65 -11.10
N GLN A 94 -4.98 9.12 -12.16
CA GLN A 94 -5.64 9.69 -13.34
C GLN A 94 -6.49 8.68 -14.11
N ASP A 95 -6.21 7.40 -14.00
CA ASP A 95 -6.98 6.32 -14.62
C ASP A 95 -8.36 6.11 -13.96
N ASP A 96 -8.45 6.29 -12.64
CA ASP A 96 -9.72 6.34 -11.90
C ASP A 96 -9.67 7.34 -10.74
N PRO A 97 -10.04 8.60 -10.97
CA PRO A 97 -10.03 9.64 -9.94
C PRO A 97 -11.10 9.48 -8.83
N ASN A 98 -12.06 8.58 -9.01
CA ASN A 98 -13.10 8.30 -8.01
C ASN A 98 -12.71 7.21 -7.00
N ASP A 99 -11.59 6.52 -7.24
CA ASP A 99 -11.03 5.56 -6.27
C ASP A 99 -10.30 6.30 -5.13
N PRO A 100 -10.80 6.22 -3.89
CA PRO A 100 -10.18 6.90 -2.74
C PRO A 100 -8.78 6.37 -2.41
N PHE A 101 -8.50 5.09 -2.63
CA PHE A 101 -7.21 4.47 -2.31
C PHE A 101 -6.10 4.93 -3.27
N ARG A 102 -6.43 5.19 -4.53
CA ARG A 102 -5.52 5.86 -5.48
C ARG A 102 -5.16 7.27 -5.02
N SER A 103 -6.16 7.99 -4.52
CA SER A 103 -5.97 9.33 -3.95
C SER A 103 -5.13 9.32 -2.67
N LEU A 104 -5.33 8.32 -1.80
CA LEU A 104 -4.58 8.17 -0.54
C LEU A 104 -3.11 7.81 -0.79
N TRP A 105 -2.80 6.85 -1.67
CA TRP A 105 -1.42 6.52 -2.01
C TRP A 105 -0.67 7.71 -2.64
N LEU A 106 -1.33 8.44 -3.55
CA LEU A 106 -0.76 9.66 -4.11
C LEU A 106 -0.48 10.71 -3.02
N TYR A 107 -1.43 10.91 -2.09
CA TYR A 107 -1.25 11.82 -0.97
C TYR A 107 -0.05 11.42 -0.09
N LEU A 108 0.14 10.14 0.22
CA LEU A 108 1.28 9.69 1.02
C LEU A 108 2.64 10.03 0.37
N ALA A 109 2.73 9.91 -0.96
CA ALA A 109 3.94 10.31 -1.69
C ALA A 109 4.11 11.84 -1.72
N GLU A 110 3.05 12.60 -1.97
CA GLU A 110 3.04 14.06 -1.96
C GLU A 110 3.42 14.62 -0.59
N GLN A 111 2.93 14.00 0.50
CA GLN A 111 3.24 14.41 1.87
C GLN A 111 4.75 14.36 2.18
N LYS A 112 5.49 13.42 1.57
CA LYS A 112 6.95 13.35 1.69
C LYS A 112 7.67 14.53 1.00
N LEU A 113 7.03 15.20 0.06
CA LEU A 113 7.58 16.34 -0.67
C LEU A 113 7.18 17.67 -0.03
N ASP A 114 5.89 17.87 0.19
CA ASP A 114 5.33 19.07 0.85
C ASP A 114 3.96 18.72 1.46
N GLU A 115 3.92 18.64 2.79
CA GLU A 115 2.72 18.23 3.54
C GLU A 115 1.53 19.18 3.30
N LYS A 116 1.80 20.51 3.24
CA LYS A 116 0.75 21.51 3.07
C LYS A 116 0.12 21.44 1.67
N GLN A 117 0.97 21.32 0.64
CA GLN A 117 0.49 21.17 -0.73
C GLN A 117 -0.24 19.85 -0.93
N ALA A 118 0.28 18.76 -0.34
CA ALA A 118 -0.36 17.45 -0.37
C ALA A 118 -1.77 17.48 0.21
N LYS A 119 -1.94 18.14 1.36
CA LYS A 119 -3.27 18.27 2.01
C LYS A 119 -4.24 19.08 1.17
N GLU A 120 -3.79 20.16 0.55
CA GLU A 120 -4.63 20.97 -0.36
C GLU A 120 -5.00 20.17 -1.62
N ALA A 121 -4.07 19.42 -2.21
CA ALA A 121 -4.34 18.56 -3.35
C ALA A 121 -5.32 17.44 -2.99
N LEU A 122 -5.19 16.81 -1.83
CA LEU A 122 -6.13 15.80 -1.33
C LEU A 122 -7.54 16.36 -1.18
N LYS A 123 -7.66 17.59 -0.63
CA LYS A 123 -8.94 18.29 -0.50
C LYS A 123 -9.60 18.53 -1.86
N GLN A 124 -8.83 18.98 -2.86
CA GLN A 124 -9.35 19.20 -4.21
C GLN A 124 -9.81 17.90 -4.87
N ARG A 125 -9.08 16.78 -4.66
CA ARG A 125 -9.49 15.46 -5.13
C ARG A 125 -10.79 15.01 -4.46
N PHE A 126 -10.91 15.19 -3.15
CA PHE A 126 -12.13 14.90 -2.41
C PHE A 126 -13.33 15.72 -2.87
N GLU A 127 -13.16 17.02 -3.14
CA GLU A 127 -14.24 17.89 -3.61
C GLU A 127 -14.76 17.49 -5.00
N LYS A 128 -13.90 16.94 -5.86
CA LYS A 128 -14.23 16.54 -7.24
C LYS A 128 -14.76 15.12 -7.36
N SER A 129 -14.55 14.26 -6.37
CA SER A 129 -14.98 12.86 -6.40
C SER A 129 -16.48 12.72 -6.19
N ASP A 130 -17.04 11.58 -6.63
CA ASP A 130 -18.44 11.21 -6.39
C ASP A 130 -18.71 10.76 -4.94
N LYS A 131 -17.69 10.37 -4.18
CA LYS A 131 -17.73 9.91 -2.80
C LYS A 131 -18.58 8.65 -2.57
N GLU A 132 -18.79 7.85 -3.60
CA GLU A 132 -19.61 6.64 -3.52
C GLU A 132 -18.89 5.51 -2.76
N GLN A 133 -17.56 5.42 -2.91
CA GLN A 133 -16.77 4.37 -2.26
C GLN A 133 -16.51 4.71 -0.79
N TRP A 134 -16.61 3.68 0.06
CA TRP A 134 -16.47 3.82 1.51
C TRP A 134 -15.15 4.47 1.95
N GLY A 135 -14.04 4.21 1.25
CA GLY A 135 -12.70 4.72 1.57
C GLY A 135 -12.59 6.25 1.55
N TRP A 136 -13.55 6.98 0.97
CA TRP A 136 -13.62 8.44 1.09
C TRP A 136 -13.83 8.92 2.53
N ASN A 137 -14.35 8.07 3.43
CA ASN A 137 -14.39 8.37 4.86
C ASN A 137 -12.99 8.47 5.48
N ILE A 138 -12.02 7.68 4.99
CA ILE A 138 -10.61 7.77 5.40
C ILE A 138 -10.03 9.12 4.94
N VAL A 139 -10.34 9.54 3.71
CA VAL A 139 -9.92 10.86 3.20
C VAL A 139 -10.51 11.99 4.04
N GLU A 140 -11.80 11.93 4.41
CA GLU A 140 -12.43 12.92 5.33
C GLU A 140 -11.70 13.00 6.67
N PHE A 141 -11.26 11.86 7.23
CA PHE A 141 -10.46 11.84 8.44
C PHE A 141 -9.10 12.55 8.25
N TYR A 142 -8.37 12.27 7.16
CA TYR A 142 -7.10 12.94 6.86
C TYR A 142 -7.26 14.45 6.65
N LEU A 143 -8.38 14.89 6.12
CA LEU A 143 -8.73 16.31 5.97
C LEU A 143 -9.10 16.98 7.31
N GLY A 144 -9.40 16.18 8.35
CA GLY A 144 -9.85 16.66 9.64
C GLY A 144 -11.34 16.99 9.70
N ASN A 145 -12.12 16.50 8.74
CA ASN A 145 -13.57 16.74 8.65
C ASN A 145 -14.35 15.86 9.62
N ILE A 146 -13.83 14.69 9.97
CA ILE A 146 -14.43 13.74 10.94
C ILE A 146 -13.38 13.26 11.94
N SER A 147 -13.84 12.81 13.11
CA SER A 147 -13.01 12.18 14.13
C SER A 147 -12.75 10.70 13.79
N GLU A 148 -11.72 10.12 14.44
CA GLU A 148 -11.45 8.67 14.36
C GLU A 148 -12.66 7.85 14.84
N ALA A 149 -13.33 8.27 15.93
CA ALA A 149 -14.54 7.60 16.41
C ALA A 149 -15.65 7.60 15.35
N THR A 150 -15.88 8.71 14.68
CA THR A 150 -16.85 8.81 13.56
C THR A 150 -16.45 7.93 12.39
N LEU A 151 -15.16 7.89 12.04
CA LEU A 151 -14.65 6.99 10.99
C LEU A 151 -14.97 5.53 11.31
N MET A 152 -14.72 5.09 12.56
CA MET A 152 -14.99 3.72 13.01
C MET A 152 -16.49 3.40 13.05
N GLU A 153 -17.34 4.35 13.40
CA GLU A 153 -18.80 4.21 13.33
C GLU A 153 -19.28 4.00 11.89
N ARG A 154 -18.80 4.84 10.97
CA ARG A 154 -19.15 4.76 9.54
C ARG A 154 -18.65 3.46 8.91
N LEU A 155 -17.44 3.01 9.25
CA LEU A 155 -16.90 1.72 8.81
C LEU A 155 -17.83 0.56 9.18
N LYS A 156 -18.31 0.52 10.44
CA LYS A 156 -19.22 -0.52 10.90
C LYS A 156 -20.59 -0.45 10.21
N ALA A 157 -21.06 0.75 9.89
CA ALA A 157 -22.34 0.95 9.24
C ALA A 157 -22.31 0.59 7.75
N ASP A 158 -21.16 0.77 7.07
CA ASP A 158 -20.98 0.46 5.66
C ASP A 158 -20.77 -1.04 5.40
N ALA A 159 -20.11 -1.75 6.32
CA ALA A 159 -19.83 -3.18 6.17
C ALA A 159 -21.12 -4.01 6.09
N THR A 160 -21.27 -4.77 5.01
CA THR A 160 -22.46 -5.58 4.73
C THR A 160 -22.39 -6.99 5.32
N ASP A 161 -21.15 -7.48 5.53
CA ASP A 161 -20.85 -8.81 6.06
C ASP A 161 -19.46 -8.83 6.75
N ASN A 162 -19.07 -9.99 7.26
CA ASN A 162 -17.77 -10.14 7.95
C ASN A 162 -16.58 -9.97 7.01
N THR A 163 -16.73 -10.26 5.72
CA THR A 163 -15.64 -10.11 4.74
C THR A 163 -15.40 -8.64 4.46
N SER A 164 -16.44 -7.87 4.11
CA SER A 164 -16.34 -6.43 3.90
C SER A 164 -15.87 -5.71 5.16
N LEU A 165 -16.30 -6.17 6.36
CA LEU A 165 -15.81 -5.62 7.62
C LEU A 165 -14.30 -5.85 7.79
N ALA A 166 -13.81 -7.05 7.50
CA ALA A 166 -12.37 -7.37 7.58
C ALA A 166 -11.54 -6.54 6.61
N GLU A 167 -12.03 -6.34 5.39
CA GLU A 167 -11.41 -5.50 4.35
C GLU A 167 -11.34 -4.04 4.80
N HIS A 168 -12.47 -3.45 5.19
CA HIS A 168 -12.53 -2.07 5.70
C HIS A 168 -11.66 -1.85 6.94
N LEU A 169 -11.60 -2.83 7.86
CA LEU A 169 -10.72 -2.76 9.03
C LEU A 169 -9.24 -2.80 8.64
N SER A 170 -8.85 -3.62 7.67
CA SER A 170 -7.47 -3.68 7.19
C SER A 170 -7.04 -2.34 6.57
N GLU A 171 -7.85 -1.80 5.67
CA GLU A 171 -7.63 -0.50 5.03
C GLU A 171 -7.57 0.62 6.06
N THR A 172 -8.59 0.74 6.92
CA THR A 172 -8.65 1.82 7.92
C THR A 172 -7.46 1.77 8.87
N ASN A 173 -7.15 0.60 9.42
CA ASN A 173 -6.05 0.48 10.38
C ASN A 173 -4.69 0.77 9.73
N PHE A 174 -4.50 0.41 8.45
CA PHE A 174 -3.29 0.78 7.71
C PHE A 174 -3.16 2.31 7.60
N TYR A 175 -4.18 3.00 7.11
CA TYR A 175 -4.10 4.46 6.94
C TYR A 175 -4.06 5.21 8.28
N LEU A 176 -4.76 4.76 9.31
CA LEU A 176 -4.60 5.30 10.67
C LEU A 176 -3.16 5.08 11.18
N GLY A 177 -2.57 3.91 10.92
CA GLY A 177 -1.16 3.64 11.23
C GLY A 177 -0.23 4.62 10.55
N LYS A 178 -0.44 4.90 9.25
CA LYS A 178 0.32 5.91 8.50
C LYS A 178 0.12 7.32 9.06
N TYR A 179 -1.08 7.66 9.48
CA TYR A 179 -1.37 8.94 10.12
C TYR A 179 -0.60 9.11 11.43
N TYR A 180 -0.67 8.16 12.35
CA TYR A 180 0.06 8.22 13.62
C TYR A 180 1.57 8.17 13.43
N LEU A 181 2.06 7.42 12.45
CA LEU A 181 3.47 7.40 12.06
C LEU A 181 3.94 8.81 11.62
N SER A 182 3.12 9.55 10.88
CA SER A 182 3.44 10.93 10.46
C SER A 182 3.49 11.92 11.62
N LEU A 183 2.80 11.62 12.72
CA LEU A 183 2.84 12.40 13.97
C LEU A 183 3.99 11.98 14.90
N GLY A 184 4.77 10.96 14.55
CA GLY A 184 5.83 10.39 15.39
C GLY A 184 5.31 9.50 16.53
N ASP A 185 4.03 9.13 16.53
CA ASP A 185 3.43 8.23 17.51
C ASP A 185 3.61 6.77 17.08
N LEU A 186 4.80 6.23 17.35
CA LEU A 186 5.21 4.90 16.91
C LEU A 186 4.43 3.78 17.59
N ASP A 187 4.00 3.98 18.83
CA ASP A 187 3.26 2.97 19.59
C ASP A 187 1.86 2.75 18.98
N ASN A 188 1.11 3.82 18.74
CA ASN A 188 -0.18 3.74 18.08
C ASN A 188 -0.05 3.26 16.62
N ALA A 189 0.96 3.75 15.88
CA ALA A 189 1.22 3.28 14.52
C ALA A 189 1.46 1.77 14.48
N THR A 190 2.33 1.25 15.37
CA THR A 190 2.63 -0.19 15.49
C THR A 190 1.38 -1.01 15.82
N ALA A 191 0.57 -0.55 16.78
CA ALA A 191 -0.66 -1.24 17.17
C ALA A 191 -1.65 -1.32 15.98
N LEU A 192 -1.81 -0.23 15.24
CA LEU A 192 -2.72 -0.15 14.09
C LEU A 192 -2.25 -1.01 12.92
N PHE A 193 -0.95 -1.04 12.60
CA PHE A 193 -0.44 -1.96 11.58
C PHE A 193 -0.62 -3.43 11.97
N LYS A 194 -0.48 -3.80 13.24
CA LYS A 194 -0.82 -5.14 13.72
C LYS A 194 -2.32 -5.47 13.53
N LEU A 195 -3.20 -4.51 13.77
CA LEU A 195 -4.63 -4.68 13.50
C LEU A 195 -4.95 -4.79 12.01
N ALA A 196 -4.25 -4.03 11.15
CA ALA A 196 -4.40 -4.15 9.69
C ALA A 196 -4.06 -5.56 9.19
N VAL A 197 -3.03 -6.19 9.77
CA VAL A 197 -2.59 -7.55 9.40
C VAL A 197 -3.51 -8.64 9.96
N ALA A 198 -4.14 -8.40 11.11
CA ALA A 198 -4.91 -9.42 11.84
C ALA A 198 -6.09 -10.00 11.07
N ASN A 199 -6.62 -9.28 10.08
CA ASN A 199 -7.77 -9.70 9.28
C ASN A 199 -7.42 -10.70 8.16
N ASN A 200 -6.14 -10.98 7.91
CA ASN A 200 -5.65 -11.97 6.93
C ASN A 200 -6.15 -11.74 5.48
N VAL A 201 -6.41 -10.50 5.10
CA VAL A 201 -6.79 -10.12 3.71
C VAL A 201 -5.53 -9.99 2.84
N HIS A 202 -4.83 -11.08 2.63
CA HIS A 202 -3.46 -11.17 2.07
C HIS A 202 -3.28 -10.53 0.69
N ASN A 203 -4.34 -10.42 -0.11
CA ASN A 203 -4.35 -9.81 -1.44
C ASN A 203 -4.50 -8.28 -1.41
N PHE A 204 -4.87 -7.70 -0.25
CA PHE A 204 -4.99 -6.25 -0.10
C PHE A 204 -3.61 -5.57 0.01
N VAL A 205 -3.49 -4.44 -0.66
CA VAL A 205 -2.27 -3.60 -0.66
C VAL A 205 -1.94 -3.19 0.77
N GLU A 206 -2.92 -2.74 1.53
CA GLU A 206 -2.81 -2.27 2.91
C GLU A 206 -2.29 -3.37 3.84
N HIS A 207 -2.81 -4.61 3.71
CA HIS A 207 -2.31 -5.75 4.47
C HIS A 207 -0.84 -6.05 4.16
N ARG A 208 -0.46 -6.03 2.88
CA ARG A 208 0.92 -6.31 2.43
C ARG A 208 1.90 -5.29 2.98
N TYR A 209 1.54 -4.02 2.92
CA TYR A 209 2.44 -2.94 3.33
C TYR A 209 2.37 -2.62 4.82
N ALA A 210 1.30 -3.00 5.54
CA ALA A 210 1.33 -3.04 7.01
C ALA A 210 2.41 -3.99 7.55
N LEU A 211 2.65 -5.12 6.88
CA LEU A 211 3.75 -6.03 7.23
C LEU A 211 5.12 -5.39 7.01
N LEU A 212 5.30 -4.64 5.92
CA LEU A 212 6.54 -3.90 5.66
C LEU A 212 6.76 -2.80 6.71
N GLU A 213 5.73 -2.02 7.04
CA GLU A 213 5.80 -0.99 8.08
C GLU A 213 6.21 -1.58 9.44
N LEU A 214 5.64 -2.72 9.83
CA LEU A 214 6.03 -3.41 11.07
C LEU A 214 7.49 -3.87 11.04
N SER A 215 7.99 -4.31 9.89
CA SER A 215 9.39 -4.69 9.72
C SER A 215 10.32 -3.49 9.85
N LEU A 216 9.99 -2.36 9.24
CA LEU A 216 10.76 -1.13 9.32
C LEU A 216 10.81 -0.58 10.75
N LEU A 217 9.66 -0.53 11.43
CA LEU A 217 9.58 -0.08 12.83
C LEU A 217 10.35 -1.00 13.78
N GLY A 218 10.41 -2.30 13.51
CA GLY A 218 11.23 -3.25 14.29
C GLY A 218 12.72 -3.00 14.11
N GLN A 219 13.18 -2.73 12.89
CA GLN A 219 14.59 -2.42 12.61
C GLN A 219 15.04 -1.12 13.29
N ASP A 220 14.22 -0.05 13.22
CA ASP A 220 14.53 1.23 13.89
C ASP A 220 14.66 1.08 15.40
N GLN A 221 13.87 0.21 16.03
CA GLN A 221 13.97 -0.06 17.48
C GLN A 221 15.24 -0.84 17.85
N ASP A 222 15.65 -1.80 17.03
CA ASP A 222 16.87 -2.57 17.24
C ASP A 222 18.13 -1.68 17.09
N ASP A 223 18.16 -0.81 16.07
CA ASP A 223 19.25 0.15 15.82
C ASP A 223 19.40 1.15 16.98
N LEU A 224 18.30 1.64 17.55
CA LEU A 224 18.30 2.52 18.71
C LEU A 224 18.82 1.81 19.97
N ALA A 225 18.40 0.57 20.21
CA ALA A 225 18.85 -0.22 21.35
C ALA A 225 20.35 -0.55 21.29
N GLU A 226 20.91 -0.72 20.10
CA GLU A 226 22.36 -0.91 19.92
C GLU A 226 23.17 0.38 20.13
N SER A 227 22.61 1.55 19.73
CA SER A 227 23.27 2.85 19.92
C SER A 227 23.34 3.28 21.38
N ASP A 228 22.37 2.90 22.22
CA ASP A 228 22.33 3.21 23.65
C ASP A 228 23.29 2.32 24.49
N GLN A 229 23.89 1.27 23.88
CA GLN A 229 24.86 0.37 24.53
C GLN A 229 26.33 0.74 24.21
N GLN A 230 26.59 1.75 23.41
CA GLN A 230 27.94 2.27 23.08
C GLN A 230 28.23 3.57 23.83
#